data_f3f296518e64b7424eb1056055ffe2ab
#
_entry.id   f3f296518e64b7424eb1056055ffe2ab
#
_cell.length_a   1.000
_cell.length_b   1.000
_cell.length_c   1.000
_cell.angle_alpha   90.00
_cell.angle_beta   90.00
_cell.angle_gamma   90.00
#
_symmetry.space_group_name_H-M   'P 1'
#
loop_
_entity.id
_entity.type
_entity.pdbx_description
1 polymer ?
#
loop_
_entity_poly.entity_id
_entity_poly.type
_entity_poly.pdbx_seq_one_letter_code
_entity_poly.pdbx_strand_id
1 'polypeptide(L)'
;ADSDETLTVYTTRPDTLFGATYMVVAPEHHIIDKLSDKITNMDEIEEYKHQASLKSDFERSELNKEKTGCEIKGIKAINPLTNKEIPIWISDYVLITYGTGAIMAVPGHDTRDHEFAKKFHLPIVQVIKPAHETMECDIDKEAFTDVETGILINSGFLNDLPVVEAKKKVISFLEDHHIGKKQVNYKLRDWVFSRQRYWGEPIPMIYCEKCGWVPVPEEELPLKLPDVEDYEPGENGESPLARHTEWVNTTCPHCGGKAKRETDTMPQWAGSSWYYLRYMDAHNDKALASKEALEYWSPVDWYNGGMEHTTLHLLYSRFWHKFLYDIGVVPTKEPYQKRTSHGMILGSNGEKMSKSKGNVVNPDDIVNEFGADAFRVYEMFMGPFDQTAPWSMESIRGCAKFLDRVWNLQNLLVDGEEYSPKFEKEMHRTIKKVSSDIEEMKFNTAVSTFMTLVNDFYKEKAINKAEFKTFLQLLNPFAPHMTEELWQTVLGGTEMLAYMEWPTYDEEKTIADEITLPIQFNGKLKATITISLDEAEESVKEKVHKAVSDKLEDKTIIKEIYVKNKIYNIVVK
;
A
#
# COMPACT_ATOMS: atom_id res chain seq x y z
N ALA A 1 -13.05 42.86 -11.32
CA ALA A 1 -13.26 44.29 -11.53
C ALA A 1 -14.66 44.50 -12.11
N ASP A 2 -15.29 45.57 -11.80
CA ASP A 2 -16.63 46.00 -12.33
C ASP A 2 -17.81 45.07 -11.98
N SER A 3 -17.69 44.28 -10.93
CA SER A 3 -18.75 43.41 -10.41
C SER A 3 -18.56 43.21 -8.90
N ASP A 4 -19.68 43.00 -8.15
CA ASP A 4 -19.68 42.65 -6.73
C ASP A 4 -19.42 41.17 -6.50
N GLU A 5 -19.15 40.39 -7.58
CA GLU A 5 -18.88 38.97 -7.49
C GLU A 5 -17.51 38.69 -6.88
N THR A 6 -17.46 37.67 -6.06
CA THR A 6 -16.22 37.21 -5.39
C THR A 6 -15.88 35.79 -5.80
N LEU A 7 -14.59 35.53 -6.04
CA LEU A 7 -14.03 34.20 -6.20
C LEU A 7 -13.39 33.78 -4.88
N THR A 8 -13.91 32.72 -4.26
CA THR A 8 -13.29 32.11 -3.09
C THR A 8 -12.26 31.10 -3.54
N VAL A 9 -11.04 31.21 -3.03
CA VAL A 9 -9.94 30.28 -3.31
C VAL A 9 -9.49 29.58 -2.04
N TYR A 10 -8.98 28.35 -2.19
CA TYR A 10 -8.27 27.64 -1.13
C TYR A 10 -6.79 27.60 -1.44
N THR A 11 -5.95 27.93 -0.46
CA THR A 11 -4.50 27.84 -0.60
C THR A 11 -3.82 27.28 0.65
N THR A 12 -2.79 26.49 0.47
CA THR A 12 -1.86 26.05 1.52
C THR A 12 -0.69 27.02 1.69
N ARG A 13 -0.57 28.01 0.79
CA ARG A 13 0.51 28.98 0.72
C ARG A 13 0.01 30.43 0.78
N PRO A 14 -0.70 30.84 1.86
CA PRO A 14 -1.17 32.21 1.98
C PRO A 14 -0.03 33.23 2.06
N ASP A 15 1.18 32.82 2.43
CA ASP A 15 2.39 33.63 2.42
C ASP A 15 2.78 34.15 1.04
N THR A 16 2.39 33.46 -0.05
CA THR A 16 2.77 33.83 -1.41
C THR A 16 1.72 34.66 -2.17
N LEU A 17 0.62 35.03 -1.55
CA LEU A 17 -0.52 35.72 -2.22
C LEU A 17 -0.14 37.03 -2.90
N PHE A 18 0.89 37.74 -2.44
CA PHE A 18 1.42 38.93 -3.12
C PHE A 18 2.03 38.62 -4.49
N GLY A 19 2.44 37.38 -4.73
CA GLY A 19 2.99 36.88 -5.98
C GLY A 19 1.95 36.29 -6.94
N ALA A 20 0.66 36.37 -6.61
CA ALA A 20 -0.39 35.89 -7.48
C ALA A 20 -0.59 36.83 -8.67
N THR A 21 -0.35 36.32 -9.87
CA THR A 21 -0.36 37.09 -11.10
C THR A 21 -1.51 36.76 -12.04
N TYR A 22 -2.22 35.68 -11.80
CA TYR A 22 -3.44 35.29 -12.52
C TYR A 22 -4.30 34.36 -11.67
N MET A 23 -5.55 34.18 -12.09
CA MET A 23 -6.52 33.25 -11.53
C MET A 23 -6.76 32.12 -12.51
N VAL A 24 -7.00 30.90 -12.01
CA VAL A 24 -7.51 29.82 -12.85
C VAL A 24 -8.77 29.24 -12.21
N VAL A 25 -9.79 29.03 -13.00
CA VAL A 25 -11.03 28.38 -12.58
C VAL A 25 -11.25 27.09 -13.36
N ALA A 26 -11.96 26.14 -12.75
CA ALA A 26 -12.38 24.92 -13.43
C ALA A 26 -13.29 25.27 -14.62
N PRO A 27 -13.26 24.51 -15.72
CA PRO A 27 -14.16 24.73 -16.86
C PRO A 27 -15.66 24.74 -16.48
N GLU A 28 -16.01 23.98 -15.41
CA GLU A 28 -17.37 23.86 -14.88
C GLU A 28 -17.73 24.91 -13.83
N HIS A 29 -16.86 25.89 -13.58
CA HIS A 29 -17.09 26.84 -12.50
C HIS A 29 -18.24 27.81 -12.84
N HIS A 30 -19.22 27.93 -11.94
CA HIS A 30 -20.46 28.70 -12.11
C HIS A 30 -20.25 30.21 -12.41
N ILE A 31 -19.07 30.77 -12.11
CA ILE A 31 -18.76 32.17 -12.36
C ILE A 31 -18.79 32.51 -13.87
N ILE A 32 -18.49 31.54 -14.73
CA ILE A 32 -18.47 31.67 -16.18
C ILE A 32 -19.89 31.98 -16.68
N ASP A 33 -20.85 31.16 -16.23
CA ASP A 33 -22.25 31.31 -16.63
C ASP A 33 -22.84 32.60 -16.04
N LYS A 34 -22.47 32.92 -14.79
CA LYS A 34 -22.98 34.09 -14.06
C LYS A 34 -22.52 35.43 -14.65
N LEU A 35 -21.35 35.47 -15.26
CA LEU A 35 -20.78 36.67 -15.88
C LEU A 35 -20.72 36.57 -17.41
N SER A 36 -21.49 35.68 -18.01
CA SER A 36 -21.49 35.43 -19.46
C SER A 36 -21.75 36.68 -20.31
N ASP A 37 -22.56 37.58 -19.80
CA ASP A 37 -22.88 38.88 -20.46
C ASP A 37 -21.68 39.84 -20.54
N LYS A 38 -20.65 39.65 -19.71
CA LYS A 38 -19.43 40.47 -19.68
C LYS A 38 -18.25 39.81 -20.37
N ILE A 39 -18.36 38.52 -20.69
CA ILE A 39 -17.30 37.73 -21.33
C ILE A 39 -17.37 37.96 -22.85
N THR A 40 -16.25 38.34 -23.45
CA THR A 40 -16.21 38.72 -24.87
C THR A 40 -15.81 37.57 -25.80
N ASN A 41 -15.35 36.43 -25.27
CA ASN A 41 -14.90 35.25 -26.03
C ASN A 41 -15.60 33.96 -25.60
N MET A 42 -16.92 34.01 -25.39
CA MET A 42 -17.70 32.86 -24.93
C MET A 42 -17.57 31.63 -25.84
N ASP A 43 -17.51 31.84 -27.18
CA ASP A 43 -17.36 30.70 -28.11
C ASP A 43 -16.06 29.92 -27.89
N GLU A 44 -14.94 30.62 -27.63
CA GLU A 44 -13.65 29.95 -27.29
C GLU A 44 -13.75 29.20 -25.96
N ILE A 45 -14.48 29.74 -24.99
CA ILE A 45 -14.68 29.16 -23.67
C ILE A 45 -15.54 27.92 -23.74
N GLU A 46 -16.67 27.95 -24.47
CA GLU A 46 -17.54 26.77 -24.61
C GLU A 46 -16.85 25.64 -25.38
N GLU A 47 -16.06 25.94 -26.39
CA GLU A 47 -15.23 24.95 -27.08
C GLU A 47 -14.22 24.29 -26.10
N TYR A 48 -13.55 25.10 -25.26
CA TYR A 48 -12.63 24.59 -24.27
C TYR A 48 -13.35 23.73 -23.18
N LYS A 49 -14.52 24.19 -22.72
CA LYS A 49 -15.36 23.42 -21.77
C LYS A 49 -15.74 22.04 -22.37
N HIS A 50 -16.14 22.05 -23.64
CA HIS A 50 -16.47 20.81 -24.33
C HIS A 50 -15.27 19.85 -24.40
N GLN A 51 -14.08 20.33 -24.81
CA GLN A 51 -12.86 19.52 -24.85
C GLN A 51 -12.44 18.99 -23.45
N ALA A 52 -12.60 19.79 -22.41
CA ALA A 52 -12.31 19.39 -21.04
C ALA A 52 -13.29 18.34 -20.54
N SER A 53 -14.57 18.39 -20.92
CA SER A 53 -15.61 17.44 -20.51
C SER A 53 -15.40 16.02 -21.06
N LEU A 54 -14.63 15.88 -22.15
CA LEU A 54 -14.26 14.58 -22.72
C LEU A 54 -13.16 13.85 -21.94
N LYS A 55 -12.56 14.51 -20.96
CA LYS A 55 -11.46 13.97 -20.16
C LYS A 55 -11.95 13.60 -18.75
N SER A 56 -11.52 12.44 -18.23
CA SER A 56 -11.75 12.07 -16.83
C SER A 56 -10.92 12.93 -15.87
N ASP A 57 -11.35 13.04 -14.61
CA ASP A 57 -10.59 13.76 -13.56
C ASP A 57 -9.16 13.22 -13.39
N PHE A 58 -8.97 11.90 -13.62
CA PHE A 58 -7.66 11.29 -13.60
C PHE A 58 -6.76 11.82 -14.72
N GLU A 59 -7.26 11.84 -15.96
CA GLU A 59 -6.51 12.38 -17.11
C GLU A 59 -6.24 13.87 -16.97
N ARG A 60 -7.13 14.62 -16.35
CA ARG A 60 -6.96 16.05 -16.05
C ARG A 60 -5.91 16.33 -14.99
N SER A 61 -5.74 15.40 -14.01
CA SER A 61 -4.83 15.56 -12.87
C SER A 61 -3.40 15.04 -13.10
N GLU A 62 -3.09 14.40 -14.25
CA GLU A 62 -1.75 13.90 -14.54
C GLU A 62 -0.71 15.05 -14.61
N LEU A 63 0.34 14.92 -13.79
CA LEU A 63 1.38 15.94 -13.60
C LEU A 63 2.24 16.20 -14.86
N ASN A 64 2.40 15.21 -15.74
CA ASN A 64 3.29 15.26 -16.91
C ASN A 64 2.59 15.68 -18.20
N LYS A 65 1.37 16.18 -18.12
CA LYS A 65 0.60 16.58 -19.30
C LYS A 65 0.92 18.01 -19.71
N GLU A 66 0.91 18.25 -21.01
CA GLU A 66 1.00 19.61 -21.55
C GLU A 66 -0.12 20.49 -20.99
N LYS A 67 0.23 21.65 -20.41
CA LYS A 67 -0.75 22.58 -19.83
C LYS A 67 -1.60 23.21 -20.93
N THR A 68 -2.91 23.15 -20.79
CA THR A 68 -3.88 23.80 -21.67
C THR A 68 -4.70 24.81 -20.89
N GLY A 69 -5.22 25.83 -21.56
CA GLY A 69 -6.06 26.85 -20.94
C GLY A 69 -6.57 27.87 -21.94
N CYS A 70 -7.65 28.56 -21.58
CA CYS A 70 -8.22 29.67 -22.32
C CYS A 70 -8.41 30.86 -21.39
N GLU A 71 -7.98 32.07 -21.81
CA GLU A 71 -8.22 33.31 -21.05
C GLU A 71 -9.69 33.71 -21.15
N ILE A 72 -10.27 34.09 -20.02
CA ILE A 72 -11.62 34.69 -19.99
C ILE A 72 -11.47 36.18 -20.23
N LYS A 73 -11.76 36.63 -21.46
CA LYS A 73 -11.63 38.03 -21.86
C LYS A 73 -12.88 38.82 -21.46
N GLY A 74 -12.69 40.08 -21.09
CA GLY A 74 -13.78 41.01 -20.70
C GLY A 74 -13.97 41.13 -19.19
N ILE A 75 -13.43 40.16 -18.39
CA ILE A 75 -13.44 40.23 -16.94
C ILE A 75 -12.04 40.02 -16.36
N LYS A 76 -11.78 40.57 -15.18
CA LYS A 76 -10.53 40.39 -14.44
C LYS A 76 -10.83 40.22 -12.95
N ALA A 77 -9.95 39.52 -12.22
CA ALA A 77 -10.00 39.46 -10.77
C ALA A 77 -9.13 40.55 -10.14
N ILE A 78 -9.50 40.99 -8.94
CA ILE A 78 -8.68 41.88 -8.11
C ILE A 78 -8.02 41.06 -7.02
N ASN A 79 -6.68 41.08 -6.99
CA ASN A 79 -5.95 40.50 -5.88
C ASN A 79 -6.11 41.37 -4.62
N PRO A 80 -6.73 40.86 -3.53
CA PRO A 80 -7.09 41.67 -2.37
C PRO A 80 -5.90 42.23 -1.59
N LEU A 81 -4.70 41.62 -1.72
CA LEU A 81 -3.49 42.09 -1.01
C LEU A 81 -2.71 43.16 -1.79
N THR A 82 -2.77 43.13 -3.12
CA THR A 82 -2.05 44.08 -3.97
C THR A 82 -2.94 45.13 -4.59
N ASN A 83 -4.23 44.94 -4.55
CA ASN A 83 -5.27 45.73 -5.24
C ASN A 83 -5.03 45.85 -6.77
N LYS A 84 -4.35 44.88 -7.37
CA LYS A 84 -4.06 44.82 -8.80
C LYS A 84 -5.06 43.90 -9.49
N GLU A 85 -5.44 44.33 -10.71
CA GLU A 85 -6.20 43.46 -11.63
C GLU A 85 -5.29 42.36 -12.18
N ILE A 86 -5.81 41.13 -12.18
CA ILE A 86 -5.15 39.95 -12.73
C ILE A 86 -6.10 39.22 -13.70
N PRO A 87 -5.60 38.63 -14.79
CA PRO A 87 -6.43 37.88 -15.73
C PRO A 87 -7.00 36.59 -15.08
N ILE A 88 -8.14 36.17 -15.60
CA ILE A 88 -8.81 34.92 -15.23
C ILE A 88 -8.70 33.96 -16.40
N TRP A 89 -8.28 32.74 -16.13
CA TRP A 89 -8.15 31.63 -17.09
C TRP A 89 -9.07 30.49 -16.73
N ILE A 90 -9.51 29.69 -17.70
CA ILE A 90 -10.01 28.35 -17.48
C ILE A 90 -8.92 27.34 -17.83
N SER A 91 -8.80 26.26 -17.04
CA SER A 91 -7.90 25.17 -17.36
C SER A 91 -8.39 23.86 -16.79
N ASP A 92 -8.15 22.78 -17.54
CA ASP A 92 -8.58 21.43 -17.19
C ASP A 92 -7.84 20.82 -15.99
N TYR A 93 -6.68 21.36 -15.59
CA TYR A 93 -5.98 20.90 -14.39
C TYR A 93 -6.61 21.38 -13.07
N VAL A 94 -7.52 22.33 -13.11
CA VAL A 94 -8.31 22.77 -11.96
C VAL A 94 -9.62 21.98 -11.96
N LEU A 95 -9.86 21.22 -10.90
CA LEU A 95 -11.04 20.39 -10.74
C LEU A 95 -12.09 21.10 -9.90
N ILE A 96 -13.35 21.09 -10.34
CA ILE A 96 -14.48 21.65 -9.57
C ILE A 96 -14.71 20.89 -8.26
N THR A 97 -14.32 19.62 -8.21
CA THR A 97 -14.43 18.74 -7.04
C THR A 97 -13.34 18.97 -5.98
N TYR A 98 -12.32 19.79 -6.27
CA TYR A 98 -11.24 20.07 -5.34
C TYR A 98 -11.25 21.53 -4.88
N GLY A 99 -11.36 21.75 -3.58
CA GLY A 99 -11.41 23.06 -2.97
C GLY A 99 -12.66 23.84 -3.39
N THR A 100 -12.48 24.96 -4.07
CA THR A 100 -13.57 25.83 -4.55
C THR A 100 -13.71 25.80 -6.07
N GLY A 101 -12.94 24.98 -6.77
CA GLY A 101 -12.86 25.01 -8.23
C GLY A 101 -12.17 26.26 -8.80
N ALA A 102 -11.51 27.05 -7.94
CA ALA A 102 -10.76 28.25 -8.30
C ALA A 102 -9.43 28.30 -7.55
N ILE A 103 -8.37 28.68 -8.22
CA ILE A 103 -7.05 28.88 -7.63
C ILE A 103 -6.50 30.26 -7.96
N MET A 104 -5.75 30.81 -7.01
CA MET A 104 -4.93 32.00 -7.23
C MET A 104 -3.52 31.52 -7.54
N ALA A 105 -3.09 31.67 -8.78
CA ALA A 105 -1.85 31.11 -9.27
C ALA A 105 -0.65 31.97 -8.91
N VAL A 106 0.39 31.31 -8.37
CA VAL A 106 1.63 31.96 -7.92
C VAL A 106 2.84 31.34 -8.62
N PRO A 107 3.10 31.72 -9.88
CA PRO A 107 4.11 31.06 -10.71
C PRO A 107 5.54 31.15 -10.19
N GLY A 108 5.85 32.12 -9.32
CA GLY A 108 7.15 32.21 -8.68
C GLY A 108 7.42 31.07 -7.66
N HIS A 109 6.38 30.41 -7.13
CA HIS A 109 6.48 29.50 -5.99
C HIS A 109 5.66 28.22 -6.11
N ASP A 110 5.06 27.93 -7.27
CA ASP A 110 4.42 26.66 -7.62
C ASP A 110 4.87 26.23 -9.02
N THR A 111 5.35 24.99 -9.14
CA THR A 111 5.91 24.46 -10.40
C THR A 111 4.85 24.40 -11.51
N ARG A 112 3.61 24.01 -11.20
CA ARG A 112 2.53 23.91 -12.20
C ARG A 112 2.12 25.28 -12.71
N ASP A 113 2.02 26.25 -11.80
CA ASP A 113 1.71 27.63 -12.15
C ASP A 113 2.85 28.26 -12.95
N HIS A 114 4.11 27.91 -12.63
CA HIS A 114 5.28 28.38 -13.37
C HIS A 114 5.26 27.88 -14.83
N GLU A 115 5.04 26.57 -15.03
CA GLU A 115 4.94 25.97 -16.36
C GLU A 115 3.81 26.62 -17.19
N PHE A 116 2.66 26.84 -16.56
CA PHE A 116 1.52 27.51 -17.19
C PHE A 116 1.87 28.97 -17.56
N ALA A 117 2.45 29.74 -16.64
CA ALA A 117 2.85 31.11 -16.88
C ALA A 117 3.90 31.22 -17.99
N LYS A 118 4.86 30.33 -18.06
CA LYS A 118 5.84 30.28 -19.16
C LYS A 118 5.20 29.99 -20.49
N LYS A 119 4.26 29.05 -20.56
CA LYS A 119 3.55 28.69 -21.79
C LYS A 119 2.71 29.85 -22.34
N PHE A 120 2.00 30.54 -21.46
CA PHE A 120 1.07 31.59 -21.83
C PHE A 120 1.66 33.01 -21.67
N HIS A 121 2.98 33.13 -21.43
CA HIS A 121 3.71 34.40 -21.31
C HIS A 121 3.13 35.32 -20.22
N LEU A 122 2.68 34.75 -19.10
CA LEU A 122 2.15 35.48 -17.96
C LEU A 122 3.27 35.96 -17.03
N PRO A 123 3.06 37.08 -16.29
CA PRO A 123 4.07 37.58 -15.36
C PRO A 123 4.42 36.59 -14.25
N ILE A 124 5.71 36.49 -13.91
CA ILE A 124 6.22 35.72 -12.79
C ILE A 124 6.82 36.68 -11.77
N VAL A 125 6.32 36.65 -10.54
CA VAL A 125 6.78 37.54 -9.46
C VAL A 125 7.36 36.73 -8.31
N GLN A 126 8.63 36.98 -7.99
CA GLN A 126 9.26 36.37 -6.84
C GLN A 126 8.83 37.09 -5.56
N VAL A 127 8.31 36.34 -4.58
CA VAL A 127 7.91 36.85 -3.27
C VAL A 127 8.60 36.15 -2.11
N ILE A 128 9.39 35.11 -2.39
CA ILE A 128 10.26 34.45 -1.41
C ILE A 128 11.64 34.30 -2.03
N LYS A 129 12.67 34.67 -1.27
CA LYS A 129 14.07 34.42 -1.60
C LYS A 129 14.65 33.35 -0.67
N PRO A 130 15.70 32.61 -1.07
CA PRO A 130 16.45 31.73 -0.19
C PRO A 130 16.93 32.45 1.08
N ALA A 131 16.94 31.77 2.23
CA ALA A 131 17.47 32.30 3.48
C ALA A 131 19.01 32.41 3.48
N HIS A 132 19.68 31.61 2.66
CA HIS A 132 21.13 31.58 2.53
C HIS A 132 21.57 32.03 1.13
N GLU A 133 22.54 32.96 1.08
CA GLU A 133 23.08 33.51 -0.17
C GLU A 133 23.77 32.48 -1.09
N THR A 134 24.06 31.28 -0.58
CA THR A 134 24.68 30.19 -1.34
C THR A 134 23.70 29.38 -2.20
N MET A 135 22.39 29.60 -2.06
CA MET A 135 21.37 28.97 -2.91
C MET A 135 21.06 29.89 -4.09
N GLU A 136 21.43 29.46 -5.29
CA GLU A 136 20.99 30.12 -6.52
C GLU A 136 19.49 29.93 -6.70
N CYS A 137 18.79 31.02 -7.00
CA CYS A 137 17.36 31.03 -7.32
C CYS A 137 17.16 31.87 -8.56
N ASP A 138 16.93 31.20 -9.69
CA ASP A 138 16.59 31.86 -10.97
C ASP A 138 15.13 31.57 -11.29
N ILE A 139 14.27 32.50 -10.88
CA ILE A 139 12.81 32.36 -11.01
C ILE A 139 12.35 32.33 -12.48
N ASP A 140 13.18 32.77 -13.41
CA ASP A 140 12.88 32.66 -14.83
C ASP A 140 13.10 31.25 -15.38
N LYS A 141 13.89 30.44 -14.69
CA LYS A 141 14.12 29.04 -15.05
C LYS A 141 13.16 28.09 -14.35
N GLU A 142 12.99 28.26 -13.05
CA GLU A 142 12.18 27.35 -12.21
C GLU A 142 11.53 28.08 -11.03
N ALA A 143 10.43 27.54 -10.53
CA ALA A 143 9.76 28.05 -9.35
C ALA A 143 10.57 27.76 -8.07
N PHE A 144 10.68 28.74 -7.18
CA PHE A 144 11.25 28.50 -5.85
C PHE A 144 10.19 27.94 -4.90
N THR A 145 10.27 26.65 -4.63
CA THR A 145 9.23 25.89 -3.90
C THR A 145 9.51 25.61 -2.43
N ASP A 146 10.60 26.13 -1.86
CA ASP A 146 10.88 25.97 -0.42
C ASP A 146 9.79 26.63 0.42
N VAL A 147 9.19 25.83 1.31
CA VAL A 147 8.05 26.22 2.14
C VAL A 147 8.42 26.52 3.59
N GLU A 148 9.67 26.35 3.97
CA GLU A 148 10.12 26.38 5.37
C GLU A 148 11.18 27.43 5.65
N THR A 149 12.18 27.56 4.80
CA THR A 149 13.40 28.33 5.12
C THR A 149 13.52 29.68 4.43
N GLY A 150 12.62 30.01 3.51
CA GLY A 150 12.69 31.25 2.73
C GLY A 150 12.33 32.52 3.51
N ILE A 151 12.73 33.68 2.96
CA ILE A 151 12.41 35.02 3.48
C ILE A 151 11.55 35.77 2.47
N LEU A 152 10.48 36.41 2.94
CA LEU A 152 9.54 37.16 2.11
C LEU A 152 10.17 38.44 1.54
N ILE A 153 9.94 38.69 0.25
CA ILE A 153 10.27 39.92 -0.48
C ILE A 153 9.06 40.32 -1.35
N ASN A 154 8.99 41.55 -1.80
CA ASN A 154 7.89 42.06 -2.67
C ASN A 154 6.49 41.78 -2.10
N SER A 155 6.35 41.66 -0.79
CA SER A 155 5.16 41.18 -0.08
C SER A 155 4.64 42.19 0.95
N GLY A 156 4.90 43.47 0.75
CA GLY A 156 4.36 44.57 1.57
C GLY A 156 4.70 44.38 3.06
N PHE A 157 3.67 44.24 3.92
CA PHE A 157 3.81 44.11 5.37
C PHE A 157 4.43 42.75 5.81
N LEU A 158 4.64 41.83 4.88
CA LEU A 158 5.30 40.53 5.13
C LEU A 158 6.79 40.54 4.78
N ASN A 159 7.31 41.62 4.16
CA ASN A 159 8.72 41.68 3.79
C ASN A 159 9.64 41.41 4.98
N ASP A 160 10.77 40.74 4.70
CA ASP A 160 11.82 40.37 5.63
C ASP A 160 11.41 39.35 6.71
N LEU A 161 10.19 38.83 6.67
CA LEU A 161 9.76 37.77 7.57
C LEU A 161 10.13 36.38 7.03
N PRO A 162 10.52 35.46 7.91
CA PRO A 162 10.57 34.04 7.55
C PRO A 162 9.19 33.51 7.13
N VAL A 163 9.15 32.55 6.21
CA VAL A 163 7.89 31.96 5.67
C VAL A 163 6.94 31.53 6.80
N VAL A 164 7.44 30.88 7.85
CA VAL A 164 6.60 30.38 8.96
C VAL A 164 5.89 31.52 9.71
N GLU A 165 6.57 32.63 9.92
CA GLU A 165 5.99 33.82 10.57
C GLU A 165 5.04 34.57 9.62
N ALA A 166 5.42 34.70 8.36
CA ALA A 166 4.60 35.32 7.34
C ALA A 166 3.25 34.64 7.17
N LYS A 167 3.22 33.28 7.16
CA LYS A 167 1.97 32.49 7.12
C LYS A 167 1.02 32.84 8.26
N LYS A 168 1.53 32.94 9.50
CA LYS A 168 0.70 33.31 10.65
C LYS A 168 0.16 34.72 10.53
N LYS A 169 1.03 35.65 10.15
CA LYS A 169 0.69 37.07 10.05
C LYS A 169 -0.31 37.37 8.95
N VAL A 170 -0.17 36.73 7.78
CA VAL A 170 -1.11 36.93 6.67
C VAL A 170 -2.48 36.30 6.97
N ILE A 171 -2.54 35.14 7.63
CA ILE A 171 -3.82 34.54 8.04
C ILE A 171 -4.56 35.49 9.00
N SER A 172 -3.89 36.00 10.05
CA SER A 172 -4.50 36.97 10.95
C SER A 172 -4.99 38.21 10.21
N PHE A 173 -4.18 38.76 9.30
CA PHE A 173 -4.58 39.89 8.46
C PHE A 173 -5.85 39.62 7.63
N LEU A 174 -5.94 38.43 6.99
CA LEU A 174 -7.09 38.05 6.18
C LEU A 174 -8.35 37.91 7.02
N GLU A 175 -8.23 37.38 8.24
CA GLU A 175 -9.35 37.22 9.19
C GLU A 175 -9.81 38.59 9.74
N ASP A 176 -8.88 39.45 10.15
CA ASP A 176 -9.18 40.77 10.69
C ASP A 176 -9.88 41.69 9.66
N HIS A 177 -9.58 41.51 8.38
CA HIS A 177 -10.18 42.28 7.26
C HIS A 177 -11.39 41.59 6.63
N HIS A 178 -11.82 40.42 7.15
CA HIS A 178 -12.95 39.62 6.65
C HIS A 178 -12.84 39.22 5.16
N ILE A 179 -11.61 39.07 4.64
CA ILE A 179 -11.31 38.63 3.26
C ILE A 179 -10.81 37.20 3.16
N GLY A 180 -10.67 36.51 4.28
CA GLY A 180 -10.30 35.11 4.36
C GLY A 180 -10.43 34.56 5.76
N LYS A 181 -10.28 33.24 5.89
CA LYS A 181 -10.27 32.56 7.20
C LYS A 181 -9.36 31.35 7.14
N LYS A 182 -8.80 30.98 8.29
CA LYS A 182 -8.09 29.71 8.45
C LYS A 182 -9.07 28.55 8.30
N GLN A 183 -8.74 27.61 7.45
CA GLN A 183 -9.54 26.41 7.22
C GLN A 183 -8.67 25.17 7.45
N VAL A 184 -9.20 24.17 8.12
CA VAL A 184 -8.56 22.85 8.26
C VAL A 184 -9.15 21.93 7.20
N ASN A 185 -8.34 21.50 6.26
CA ASN A 185 -8.72 20.50 5.27
C ASN A 185 -7.90 19.22 5.50
N TYR A 186 -8.57 18.10 5.38
CA TYR A 186 -7.92 16.80 5.46
C TYR A 186 -7.40 16.41 4.08
N LYS A 187 -6.20 15.79 4.02
CA LYS A 187 -5.64 15.26 2.76
C LYS A 187 -6.42 14.07 2.22
N LEU A 188 -7.15 13.39 3.11
CA LEU A 188 -8.01 12.28 2.72
C LEU A 188 -9.23 12.82 1.95
N ARG A 189 -9.42 12.34 0.72
CA ARG A 189 -10.61 12.66 -0.08
C ARG A 189 -11.80 11.87 0.42
N ASP A 190 -13.00 12.42 0.21
CA ASP A 190 -14.24 11.70 0.48
C ASP A 190 -14.29 10.39 -0.32
N TRP A 191 -14.79 9.35 0.29
CA TRP A 191 -15.03 8.12 -0.41
C TRP A 191 -16.33 8.20 -1.21
N VAL A 192 -16.21 8.55 -2.48
CA VAL A 192 -17.34 8.48 -3.42
C VAL A 192 -17.49 7.02 -3.85
N PHE A 193 -18.50 6.35 -3.32
CA PHE A 193 -18.72 4.92 -3.58
C PHE A 193 -19.79 4.63 -4.65
N SER A 194 -20.49 5.61 -5.18
CA SER A 194 -21.41 5.44 -6.30
C SER A 194 -20.67 5.32 -7.63
N ARG A 195 -21.13 4.42 -8.51
CA ARG A 195 -20.58 4.17 -9.83
C ARG A 195 -21.67 4.00 -10.87
N GLN A 196 -21.44 4.54 -12.04
CA GLN A 196 -22.29 4.41 -13.23
C GLN A 196 -22.00 3.06 -13.92
N ARG A 197 -22.29 1.96 -13.19
CA ARG A 197 -22.05 0.58 -13.64
C ARG A 197 -23.21 -0.30 -13.26
N TYR A 198 -23.46 -1.33 -14.06
CA TYR A 198 -24.44 -2.36 -13.72
C TYR A 198 -23.95 -3.26 -12.58
N TRP A 199 -22.71 -3.77 -12.68
CA TRP A 199 -22.14 -4.70 -11.72
C TRP A 199 -21.71 -3.97 -10.43
N GLY A 200 -22.52 -4.18 -9.40
CA GLY A 200 -22.36 -3.63 -8.05
C GLY A 200 -23.63 -3.84 -7.25
N GLU A 201 -23.58 -3.54 -5.96
CA GLU A 201 -24.78 -3.58 -5.11
C GLU A 201 -25.63 -2.35 -5.43
N PRO A 202 -26.95 -2.51 -5.69
CA PRO A 202 -27.82 -1.36 -5.91
C PRO A 202 -27.94 -0.52 -4.65
N ILE A 203 -27.97 0.81 -4.81
CA ILE A 203 -28.15 1.73 -3.69
C ILE A 203 -29.63 1.81 -3.36
N PRO A 204 -30.07 1.42 -2.14
CA PRO A 204 -31.49 1.32 -1.78
C PRO A 204 -32.08 2.69 -1.45
N MET A 205 -32.01 3.63 -2.39
CA MET A 205 -32.52 4.98 -2.27
C MET A 205 -33.47 5.34 -3.42
N ILE A 206 -34.44 6.17 -3.12
CA ILE A 206 -35.47 6.65 -4.06
C ILE A 206 -35.48 8.18 -4.01
N TYR A 207 -35.40 8.83 -5.16
CA TYR A 207 -35.52 10.28 -5.28
C TYR A 207 -36.96 10.67 -5.62
N CYS A 208 -37.54 11.54 -4.81
CA CYS A 208 -38.85 12.14 -5.00
C CYS A 208 -38.71 13.67 -5.06
N GLU A 209 -39.28 14.31 -6.06
CA GLU A 209 -39.20 15.79 -6.19
C GLU A 209 -39.77 16.53 -4.98
N LYS A 210 -40.75 15.95 -4.28
CA LYS A 210 -41.36 16.55 -3.09
C LYS A 210 -40.61 16.23 -1.81
N CYS A 211 -40.11 14.99 -1.65
CA CYS A 211 -39.54 14.49 -0.38
C CYS A 211 -38.00 14.41 -0.38
N GLY A 212 -37.35 14.64 -1.54
CA GLY A 212 -35.94 14.40 -1.71
C GLY A 212 -35.59 12.91 -1.74
N TRP A 213 -34.39 12.57 -1.27
CA TRP A 213 -33.93 11.19 -1.12
C TRP A 213 -34.60 10.51 0.06
N VAL A 214 -35.23 9.35 -0.19
CA VAL A 214 -35.86 8.50 0.81
C VAL A 214 -35.36 7.06 0.66
N PRO A 215 -35.16 6.31 1.75
CA PRO A 215 -34.73 4.92 1.68
C PRO A 215 -35.85 4.03 1.09
N VAL A 216 -35.45 2.95 0.43
CA VAL A 216 -36.34 1.84 0.08
C VAL A 216 -36.85 1.20 1.38
N PRO A 217 -38.16 0.88 1.51
CA PRO A 217 -38.70 0.20 2.69
C PRO A 217 -38.01 -1.14 2.97
N GLU A 218 -37.85 -1.50 4.23
CA GLU A 218 -37.17 -2.75 4.64
C GLU A 218 -37.81 -4.00 4.05
N GLU A 219 -39.12 -4.01 3.92
CA GLU A 219 -39.91 -5.12 3.35
C GLU A 219 -39.68 -5.32 1.84
N GLU A 220 -39.09 -4.33 1.14
CA GLU A 220 -38.69 -4.42 -0.26
C GLU A 220 -37.21 -4.84 -0.43
N LEU A 221 -36.48 -5.04 0.66
CA LEU A 221 -35.11 -5.51 0.61
C LEU A 221 -35.03 -7.05 0.55
N PRO A 222 -34.04 -7.62 -0.11
CA PRO A 222 -32.97 -6.95 -0.85
C PRO A 222 -33.42 -6.36 -2.17
N LEU A 223 -33.02 -5.11 -2.46
CA LEU A 223 -33.21 -4.51 -3.77
C LEU A 223 -32.36 -5.27 -4.81
N LYS A 224 -33.02 -5.86 -5.81
CA LYS A 224 -32.34 -6.64 -6.86
C LYS A 224 -32.15 -5.82 -8.11
N LEU A 225 -31.02 -6.05 -8.78
CA LEU A 225 -30.79 -5.51 -10.12
C LEU A 225 -31.74 -6.17 -11.12
N PRO A 226 -32.26 -5.43 -12.11
CA PRO A 226 -33.03 -6.02 -13.21
C PRO A 226 -32.10 -6.78 -14.15
N ASP A 227 -32.60 -7.80 -14.81
CA ASP A 227 -31.87 -8.43 -15.91
C ASP A 227 -31.75 -7.46 -17.08
N VAL A 228 -30.52 -7.27 -17.58
CA VAL A 228 -30.22 -6.36 -18.67
C VAL A 228 -29.43 -7.08 -19.78
N GLU A 229 -29.68 -6.72 -21.02
CA GLU A 229 -28.94 -7.26 -22.18
C GLU A 229 -27.67 -6.43 -22.48
N ASP A 230 -27.69 -5.13 -22.14
CA ASP A 230 -26.62 -4.19 -22.40
C ASP A 230 -26.11 -3.56 -21.08
N TYR A 231 -24.81 -3.71 -20.82
CA TYR A 231 -24.12 -3.25 -19.61
C TYR A 231 -23.28 -1.99 -19.84
N GLU A 232 -23.23 -1.48 -21.08
CA GLU A 232 -22.41 -0.29 -21.37
C GLU A 232 -23.05 0.97 -20.80
N PRO A 233 -22.26 1.91 -20.29
CA PRO A 233 -22.75 3.23 -19.91
C PRO A 233 -23.41 3.94 -21.09
N GLY A 234 -24.38 4.82 -20.81
CA GLY A 234 -24.99 5.67 -21.83
C GLY A 234 -23.99 6.63 -22.48
N GLU A 235 -24.34 7.22 -23.62
CA GLU A 235 -23.49 8.18 -24.36
C GLU A 235 -23.06 9.39 -23.50
N ASN A 236 -23.88 9.76 -22.51
CA ASN A 236 -23.58 10.85 -21.56
C ASN A 236 -22.92 10.35 -20.26
N GLY A 237 -22.40 9.11 -20.21
CA GLY A 237 -21.83 8.52 -19.01
C GLY A 237 -22.86 8.11 -17.94
N GLU A 238 -24.14 8.06 -18.28
CA GLU A 238 -25.20 7.59 -17.40
C GLU A 238 -25.08 6.08 -17.11
N SER A 239 -25.50 5.69 -15.91
CA SER A 239 -25.57 4.29 -15.52
C SER A 239 -26.41 3.47 -16.52
N PRO A 240 -25.99 2.24 -16.87
CA PRO A 240 -26.82 1.32 -17.67
C PRO A 240 -28.24 1.16 -17.11
N LEU A 241 -28.39 1.20 -15.79
CA LEU A 241 -29.69 1.07 -15.11
C LEU A 241 -30.64 2.25 -15.44
N ALA A 242 -30.12 3.44 -15.73
CA ALA A 242 -30.96 4.60 -16.04
C ALA A 242 -31.87 4.39 -17.26
N ARG A 243 -31.48 3.49 -18.17
CA ARG A 243 -32.26 3.12 -19.37
C ARG A 243 -33.43 2.16 -19.09
N HIS A 244 -33.42 1.50 -17.94
CA HIS A 244 -34.47 0.54 -17.54
C HIS A 244 -35.62 1.24 -16.82
N THR A 245 -36.43 1.98 -17.58
CA THR A 245 -37.49 2.86 -17.05
C THR A 245 -38.50 2.12 -16.16
N GLU A 246 -38.78 0.83 -16.42
CA GLU A 246 -39.66 0.00 -15.58
C GLU A 246 -39.07 -0.23 -14.18
N TRP A 247 -37.77 -0.42 -14.08
CA TRP A 247 -37.09 -0.60 -12.82
C TRP A 247 -36.83 0.73 -12.12
N VAL A 248 -36.47 1.78 -12.88
CA VAL A 248 -36.16 3.12 -12.32
C VAL A 248 -37.39 3.79 -11.74
N ASN A 249 -38.52 3.78 -12.46
CA ASN A 249 -39.71 4.48 -12.02
C ASN A 249 -40.42 3.71 -10.89
N THR A 250 -40.71 4.40 -9.82
CA THR A 250 -41.35 3.84 -8.62
C THR A 250 -42.26 4.87 -7.95
N THR A 251 -42.82 4.49 -6.80
CA THR A 251 -43.65 5.34 -5.98
C THR A 251 -42.87 5.73 -4.71
N CYS A 252 -42.93 6.99 -4.35
CA CYS A 252 -42.32 7.47 -3.09
C CYS A 252 -43.00 6.82 -1.87
N PRO A 253 -42.28 6.14 -0.99
CA PRO A 253 -42.87 5.50 0.18
C PRO A 253 -43.41 6.50 1.21
N HIS A 254 -42.96 7.77 1.20
CA HIS A 254 -43.41 8.81 2.13
C HIS A 254 -44.70 9.52 1.67
N CYS A 255 -44.79 9.88 0.38
CA CYS A 255 -45.92 10.72 -0.07
C CYS A 255 -46.80 10.07 -1.14
N GLY A 256 -46.47 8.85 -1.60
CA GLY A 256 -47.23 8.16 -2.65
C GLY A 256 -47.09 8.75 -4.06
N GLY A 257 -46.27 9.82 -4.22
CA GLY A 257 -46.03 10.45 -5.52
C GLY A 257 -45.07 9.69 -6.41
N LYS A 258 -44.94 10.12 -7.69
CA LYS A 258 -43.94 9.57 -8.62
C LYS A 258 -42.54 9.81 -8.07
N ALA A 259 -41.70 8.80 -8.23
CA ALA A 259 -40.32 8.83 -7.77
C ALA A 259 -39.41 7.96 -8.67
N LYS A 260 -38.12 8.07 -8.50
CA LYS A 260 -37.12 7.28 -9.27
C LYS A 260 -36.16 6.61 -8.32
N ARG A 261 -35.82 5.34 -8.57
CA ARG A 261 -34.73 4.67 -7.88
C ARG A 261 -33.39 5.26 -8.29
N GLU A 262 -32.42 5.23 -7.34
CA GLU A 262 -31.03 5.50 -7.66
C GLU A 262 -30.53 4.48 -8.70
N THR A 263 -29.83 4.97 -9.71
CA THR A 263 -29.33 4.15 -10.83
C THR A 263 -27.84 3.83 -10.75
N ASP A 264 -27.10 4.53 -9.87
CA ASP A 264 -25.74 4.16 -9.57
C ASP A 264 -25.69 2.90 -8.71
N THR A 265 -24.59 2.17 -8.78
CA THR A 265 -24.33 1.02 -7.93
C THR A 265 -23.13 1.27 -7.02
N MET A 266 -23.06 0.53 -5.91
CA MET A 266 -21.88 0.51 -5.07
C MET A 266 -20.80 -0.40 -5.67
N PRO A 267 -19.50 0.02 -5.69
CA PRO A 267 -18.43 -0.81 -6.22
C PRO A 267 -18.15 -2.00 -5.29
N GLN A 268 -17.39 -2.97 -5.81
CA GLN A 268 -16.93 -4.12 -5.03
C GLN A 268 -16.26 -3.75 -3.69
N TRP A 269 -15.69 -2.56 -3.56
CA TRP A 269 -15.10 -2.08 -2.30
C TRP A 269 -16.14 -1.82 -1.21
N ALA A 270 -17.39 -1.56 -1.56
CA ALA A 270 -18.48 -1.42 -0.57
C ALA A 270 -18.79 -2.78 0.05
N GLY A 271 -19.09 -3.81 -0.77
CA GLY A 271 -19.33 -5.16 -0.28
C GLY A 271 -18.14 -5.77 0.42
N SER A 272 -16.93 -5.61 -0.13
CA SER A 272 -15.71 -6.12 0.50
C SER A 272 -15.37 -5.43 1.83
N SER A 273 -15.97 -4.27 2.12
CA SER A 273 -15.70 -3.53 3.36
C SER A 273 -16.26 -4.20 4.62
N TRP A 274 -17.15 -5.17 4.48
CA TRP A 274 -17.79 -5.82 5.62
C TRP A 274 -17.90 -7.35 5.51
N TYR A 275 -17.36 -7.98 4.45
CA TYR A 275 -17.46 -9.43 4.23
C TYR A 275 -16.97 -10.27 5.40
N TYR A 276 -15.90 -9.84 6.07
CA TYR A 276 -15.33 -10.53 7.24
C TYR A 276 -16.32 -10.60 8.42
N LEU A 277 -17.19 -9.60 8.57
CA LEU A 277 -18.27 -9.64 9.58
C LEU A 277 -19.35 -10.65 9.16
N ARG A 278 -19.70 -10.66 7.86
CA ARG A 278 -20.70 -11.59 7.35
C ARG A 278 -20.25 -13.05 7.45
N TYR A 279 -18.96 -13.30 7.29
CA TYR A 279 -18.38 -14.65 7.45
C TYR A 279 -18.55 -15.22 8.86
N MET A 280 -18.68 -14.38 9.87
CA MET A 280 -18.87 -14.81 11.25
C MET A 280 -20.24 -15.49 11.46
N ASP A 281 -21.24 -15.13 10.62
CA ASP A 281 -22.61 -15.67 10.67
C ASP A 281 -23.26 -15.64 9.28
N ALA A 282 -22.72 -16.42 8.35
CA ALA A 282 -23.03 -16.35 6.92
C ALA A 282 -24.49 -16.69 6.57
N HIS A 283 -25.17 -17.46 7.42
CA HIS A 283 -26.54 -17.92 7.19
C HIS A 283 -27.61 -17.10 7.96
N ASN A 284 -27.18 -16.02 8.61
CA ASN A 284 -28.12 -15.16 9.31
C ASN A 284 -28.96 -14.34 8.30
N ASP A 285 -30.26 -14.53 8.31
CA ASP A 285 -31.22 -13.84 7.44
C ASP A 285 -31.89 -12.61 8.08
N LYS A 286 -31.54 -12.29 9.35
CA LYS A 286 -32.17 -11.23 10.13
C LYS A 286 -31.27 -10.03 10.39
N ALA A 287 -29.96 -10.24 10.40
CA ALA A 287 -28.97 -9.22 10.72
C ALA A 287 -27.69 -9.45 9.92
N LEU A 288 -26.78 -8.46 9.93
CA LEU A 288 -25.42 -8.54 9.39
C LEU A 288 -24.68 -9.79 9.93
N ALA A 289 -24.75 -10.02 11.22
CA ALA A 289 -24.38 -11.21 11.96
C ALA A 289 -25.02 -11.12 13.35
N SER A 290 -25.15 -12.24 14.06
CA SER A 290 -25.66 -12.23 15.45
C SER A 290 -24.68 -11.52 16.37
N LYS A 291 -25.20 -10.93 17.44
CA LYS A 291 -24.38 -10.23 18.42
C LYS A 291 -23.37 -11.17 19.07
N GLU A 292 -23.79 -12.38 19.38
CA GLU A 292 -22.97 -13.43 19.98
C GLU A 292 -21.79 -13.82 19.06
N ALA A 293 -22.03 -13.97 17.75
CA ALA A 293 -20.98 -14.25 16.78
C ALA A 293 -19.99 -13.08 16.65
N LEU A 294 -20.50 -11.83 16.61
CA LEU A 294 -19.66 -10.65 16.55
C LEU A 294 -18.80 -10.48 17.83
N GLU A 295 -19.37 -10.72 19.01
CA GLU A 295 -18.64 -10.64 20.28
C GLU A 295 -17.56 -11.72 20.40
N TYR A 296 -17.80 -12.92 19.84
CA TYR A 296 -16.85 -14.02 19.89
C TYR A 296 -15.71 -13.89 18.90
N TRP A 297 -16.01 -13.48 17.64
CA TRP A 297 -15.05 -13.51 16.54
C TRP A 297 -14.35 -12.16 16.26
N SER A 298 -14.84 -11.05 16.84
CA SER A 298 -14.22 -9.74 16.63
C SER A 298 -13.25 -9.36 17.76
N PRO A 299 -12.17 -8.64 17.44
CA PRO A 299 -11.67 -8.30 16.11
C PRO A 299 -11.05 -9.51 15.39
N VAL A 300 -10.90 -9.46 14.07
CA VAL A 300 -10.16 -10.48 13.31
C VAL A 300 -8.72 -10.56 13.84
N ASP A 301 -8.28 -11.75 14.26
CA ASP A 301 -7.01 -11.93 14.94
C ASP A 301 -5.81 -11.57 14.06
N TRP A 302 -5.83 -12.02 12.81
CA TRP A 302 -4.74 -11.78 11.88
C TRP A 302 -5.24 -11.61 10.44
N TYR A 303 -4.91 -10.47 9.85
CA TYR A 303 -5.34 -10.09 8.51
C TYR A 303 -4.15 -9.93 7.55
N ASN A 304 -4.07 -10.80 6.56
CA ASN A 304 -3.03 -10.79 5.55
C ASN A 304 -3.56 -10.25 4.22
N GLY A 305 -2.76 -9.44 3.53
CA GLY A 305 -3.13 -8.93 2.22
C GLY A 305 -2.05 -8.10 1.56
N GLY A 306 -2.24 -7.77 0.29
CA GLY A 306 -1.33 -6.95 -0.48
C GLY A 306 -1.20 -5.53 0.06
N MET A 307 -0.03 -4.95 -0.12
CA MET A 307 0.26 -3.58 0.34
C MET A 307 -0.61 -2.55 -0.39
N GLU A 308 -1.01 -2.80 -1.63
CA GLU A 308 -1.89 -1.95 -2.43
C GLU A 308 -3.24 -1.69 -1.76
N HIS A 309 -3.73 -2.63 -0.94
CA HIS A 309 -4.98 -2.49 -0.21
C HIS A 309 -4.93 -1.53 0.97
N THR A 310 -3.76 -1.01 1.34
CA THR A 310 -3.62 -0.02 2.42
C THR A 310 -4.46 1.23 2.16
N THR A 311 -4.54 1.66 0.90
CA THR A 311 -5.32 2.83 0.47
C THR A 311 -6.64 2.46 -0.23
N LEU A 312 -6.98 1.19 -0.31
CA LEU A 312 -8.20 0.67 -0.94
C LEU A 312 -9.05 -0.07 0.10
N HIS A 313 -9.11 -1.39 0.00
CA HIS A 313 -9.95 -2.23 0.86
C HIS A 313 -9.75 -2.00 2.37
N LEU A 314 -8.49 -1.92 2.84
CA LEU A 314 -8.21 -1.73 4.28
C LEU A 314 -8.69 -0.38 4.80
N LEU A 315 -8.55 0.68 4.00
CA LEU A 315 -9.05 2.00 4.34
C LEU A 315 -10.57 1.98 4.45
N TYR A 316 -11.26 1.41 3.45
CA TYR A 316 -12.71 1.41 3.38
C TYR A 316 -13.34 0.48 4.42
N SER A 317 -12.79 -0.71 4.62
CA SER A 317 -13.29 -1.65 5.63
C SER A 317 -13.12 -1.10 7.06
N ARG A 318 -12.00 -0.42 7.33
CA ARG A 318 -11.77 0.22 8.62
C ARG A 318 -12.71 1.41 8.85
N PHE A 319 -12.96 2.23 7.82
CA PHE A 319 -13.94 3.32 7.89
C PHE A 319 -15.35 2.79 8.15
N TRP A 320 -15.78 1.76 7.41
CA TRP A 320 -17.07 1.11 7.57
C TRP A 320 -17.24 0.47 8.96
N HIS A 321 -16.22 -0.21 9.44
CA HIS A 321 -16.23 -0.81 10.79
C HIS A 321 -16.37 0.24 11.90
N LYS A 322 -15.68 1.37 11.79
CA LYS A 322 -15.79 2.46 12.75
C LYS A 322 -17.20 3.07 12.77
N PHE A 323 -17.80 3.24 11.60
CA PHE A 323 -19.21 3.65 11.51
C PHE A 323 -20.14 2.63 12.19
N LEU A 324 -19.96 1.34 11.91
CA LEU A 324 -20.76 0.29 12.56
C LEU A 324 -20.56 0.25 14.08
N TYR A 325 -19.35 0.56 14.54
CA TYR A 325 -19.08 0.72 15.98
C TYR A 325 -19.84 1.92 16.57
N ASP A 326 -19.81 3.06 15.90
CA ASP A 326 -20.46 4.29 16.38
C ASP A 326 -21.99 4.11 16.51
N ILE A 327 -22.59 3.30 15.64
CA ILE A 327 -24.04 2.97 15.72
C ILE A 327 -24.32 1.70 16.56
N GLY A 328 -23.31 1.10 17.21
CA GLY A 328 -23.47 -0.02 18.13
C GLY A 328 -23.70 -1.40 17.51
N VAL A 329 -23.37 -1.58 16.22
CA VAL A 329 -23.54 -2.86 15.51
C VAL A 329 -22.38 -3.82 15.79
N VAL A 330 -21.14 -3.33 15.86
CA VAL A 330 -19.95 -4.15 16.16
C VAL A 330 -19.36 -3.79 17.52
N PRO A 331 -18.73 -4.77 18.23
CA PRO A 331 -18.27 -4.55 19.61
C PRO A 331 -16.90 -3.85 19.70
N THR A 332 -16.12 -3.79 18.62
CA THR A 332 -14.75 -3.29 18.62
C THR A 332 -14.58 -2.07 17.73
N LYS A 333 -13.66 -1.15 18.08
CA LYS A 333 -13.34 0.05 17.28
C LYS A 333 -12.51 -0.25 16.05
N GLU A 334 -11.70 -1.31 16.08
CA GLU A 334 -10.82 -1.72 14.99
C GLU A 334 -11.23 -3.09 14.48
N PRO A 335 -11.24 -3.31 13.15
CA PRO A 335 -11.64 -4.57 12.56
C PRO A 335 -10.61 -5.67 12.71
N TYR A 336 -9.31 -5.30 12.75
CA TYR A 336 -8.18 -6.24 12.70
C TYR A 336 -7.24 -6.02 13.88
N GLN A 337 -6.88 -7.10 14.57
CA GLN A 337 -5.95 -7.05 15.70
C GLN A 337 -4.51 -6.99 15.22
N LYS A 338 -4.16 -7.81 14.22
CA LYS A 338 -2.84 -7.84 13.57
C LYS A 338 -3.01 -7.79 12.06
N ARG A 339 -2.20 -6.97 11.40
CA ARG A 339 -2.14 -6.91 9.94
C ARG A 339 -0.73 -7.19 9.45
N THR A 340 -0.60 -8.03 8.43
CA THR A 340 0.65 -8.30 7.71
C THR A 340 0.46 -7.99 6.22
N SER A 341 1.41 -7.27 5.62
CA SER A 341 1.48 -7.10 4.17
C SER A 341 2.44 -8.11 3.59
N HIS A 342 2.02 -8.78 2.53
CA HIS A 342 2.98 -9.54 1.72
C HIS A 342 3.60 -8.66 0.63
N GLY A 343 4.79 -9.03 0.18
CA GLY A 343 5.46 -8.44 -0.98
C GLY A 343 4.75 -8.79 -2.29
N MET A 344 5.16 -8.13 -3.36
CA MET A 344 4.65 -8.38 -4.70
C MET A 344 5.59 -9.29 -5.47
N ILE A 345 5.05 -10.31 -6.15
CA ILE A 345 5.82 -11.12 -7.08
C ILE A 345 5.81 -10.41 -8.44
N LEU A 346 7.00 -10.06 -8.91
CA LEU A 346 7.21 -9.42 -10.19
C LEU A 346 7.48 -10.44 -11.29
N GLY A 347 7.30 -10.06 -12.54
CA GLY A 347 7.79 -10.84 -13.67
C GLY A 347 9.32 -11.02 -13.62
N SER A 348 9.86 -11.95 -14.40
CA SER A 348 11.30 -12.21 -14.48
C SER A 348 12.13 -10.99 -14.93
N ASN A 349 11.48 -10.01 -15.55
CA ASN A 349 12.05 -8.73 -15.95
C ASN A 349 12.05 -7.67 -14.81
N GLY A 350 11.60 -8.02 -13.60
CA GLY A 350 11.52 -7.10 -12.46
C GLY A 350 10.35 -6.11 -12.51
N GLU A 351 9.42 -6.26 -13.46
CA GLU A 351 8.23 -5.41 -13.56
C GLU A 351 6.97 -6.09 -13.03
N LYS A 352 5.98 -5.29 -12.63
CA LYS A 352 4.67 -5.80 -12.23
C LYS A 352 4.07 -6.66 -13.36
N MET A 353 3.61 -7.86 -13.02
CA MET A 353 2.94 -8.76 -13.96
C MET A 353 1.65 -8.14 -14.47
N SER A 354 1.46 -8.15 -15.79
CA SER A 354 0.20 -7.76 -16.41
C SER A 354 -0.01 -8.51 -17.74
N LYS A 355 -1.27 -8.75 -18.11
CA LYS A 355 -1.63 -9.40 -19.38
C LYS A 355 -1.14 -8.58 -20.58
N SER A 356 -1.20 -7.25 -20.50
CA SER A 356 -0.74 -6.35 -21.58
C SER A 356 0.77 -6.40 -21.81
N LYS A 357 1.57 -6.77 -20.79
CA LYS A 357 3.03 -6.90 -20.89
C LYS A 357 3.49 -8.31 -21.27
N GLY A 358 2.58 -9.29 -21.27
CA GLY A 358 2.91 -10.69 -21.58
C GLY A 358 3.87 -11.36 -20.59
N ASN A 359 4.02 -10.82 -19.38
CA ASN A 359 4.96 -11.30 -18.36
C ASN A 359 4.26 -12.01 -17.18
N VAL A 360 3.02 -12.42 -17.37
CA VAL A 360 2.23 -13.13 -16.36
C VAL A 360 2.67 -14.60 -16.31
N VAL A 361 2.87 -15.12 -15.10
CA VAL A 361 3.08 -16.54 -14.84
C VAL A 361 1.79 -17.13 -14.31
N ASN A 362 1.27 -18.15 -15.00
CA ASN A 362 0.07 -18.85 -14.57
C ASN A 362 0.44 -19.93 -13.54
N PRO A 363 -0.14 -19.91 -12.33
CA PRO A 363 0.08 -20.95 -11.32
C PRO A 363 -0.19 -22.37 -11.81
N ASP A 364 -1.25 -22.58 -12.61
CA ASP A 364 -1.61 -23.90 -13.11
C ASP A 364 -0.52 -24.53 -13.99
N ASP A 365 0.15 -23.70 -14.81
CA ASP A 365 1.25 -24.18 -15.66
C ASP A 365 2.44 -24.63 -14.81
N ILE A 366 2.71 -23.90 -13.72
CA ILE A 366 3.79 -24.24 -12.77
C ILE A 366 3.46 -25.51 -11.99
N VAL A 367 2.24 -25.66 -11.52
CA VAL A 367 1.78 -26.88 -10.83
C VAL A 367 1.85 -28.08 -11.76
N ASN A 368 1.48 -27.93 -13.03
CA ASN A 368 1.55 -29.00 -14.01
C ASN A 368 3.01 -29.41 -14.35
N GLU A 369 3.95 -28.46 -14.36
CA GLU A 369 5.36 -28.73 -14.69
C GLU A 369 6.17 -29.26 -13.49
N PHE A 370 5.99 -28.69 -12.28
CA PHE A 370 6.82 -28.95 -11.09
C PHE A 370 6.09 -29.62 -9.92
N GLY A 371 4.77 -29.63 -9.94
CA GLY A 371 3.94 -30.06 -8.81
C GLY A 371 3.64 -28.93 -7.81
N ALA A 372 2.52 -29.09 -7.11
CA ALA A 372 2.04 -28.10 -6.14
C ALA A 372 3.01 -27.87 -4.98
N ASP A 373 3.63 -28.92 -4.45
CA ASP A 373 4.57 -28.80 -3.34
C ASP A 373 5.84 -28.02 -3.70
N ALA A 374 6.38 -28.22 -4.91
CA ALA A 374 7.54 -27.45 -5.38
C ALA A 374 7.20 -25.97 -5.56
N PHE A 375 6.00 -25.67 -6.07
CA PHE A 375 5.52 -24.32 -6.20
C PHE A 375 5.34 -23.64 -4.83
N ARG A 376 4.69 -24.31 -3.87
CA ARG A 376 4.50 -23.80 -2.50
C ARG A 376 5.84 -23.50 -1.82
N VAL A 377 6.77 -24.44 -1.86
CA VAL A 377 8.12 -24.28 -1.28
C VAL A 377 8.85 -23.11 -1.94
N TYR A 378 8.72 -22.96 -3.26
CA TYR A 378 9.34 -21.85 -3.96
C TYR A 378 8.78 -20.49 -3.54
N GLU A 379 7.46 -20.31 -3.48
CA GLU A 379 6.85 -19.06 -3.04
C GLU A 379 7.24 -18.68 -1.60
N MET A 380 7.34 -19.67 -0.73
CA MET A 380 7.79 -19.46 0.64
C MET A 380 9.31 -19.25 0.78
N PHE A 381 10.10 -19.62 -0.21
CA PHE A 381 11.56 -19.53 -0.18
C PHE A 381 12.15 -18.33 -0.93
N MET A 382 11.43 -17.74 -1.88
CA MET A 382 11.97 -16.73 -2.81
C MET A 382 12.48 -15.44 -2.14
N GLY A 383 12.09 -15.14 -0.89
CA GLY A 383 12.53 -13.98 -0.14
C GLY A 383 11.74 -13.77 1.16
N PRO A 384 12.04 -12.70 1.92
CA PRO A 384 11.22 -12.31 3.06
C PRO A 384 9.78 -12.05 2.62
N PHE A 385 8.82 -12.46 3.44
CA PHE A 385 7.39 -12.43 3.11
C PHE A 385 6.85 -11.05 2.74
N ASP A 386 7.39 -9.99 3.35
CA ASP A 386 6.99 -8.59 3.18
C ASP A 386 7.74 -7.87 2.04
N GLN A 387 8.68 -8.54 1.38
CA GLN A 387 9.50 -7.94 0.32
C GLN A 387 9.05 -8.37 -1.07
N THR A 388 9.20 -7.45 -2.01
CA THR A 388 8.97 -7.70 -3.43
C THR A 388 10.12 -8.52 -4.01
N ALA A 389 9.80 -9.57 -4.77
CA ALA A 389 10.78 -10.45 -5.40
C ALA A 389 10.43 -10.74 -6.87
N PRO A 390 11.42 -10.82 -7.78
CA PRO A 390 11.19 -11.22 -9.16
C PRO A 390 11.00 -12.75 -9.27
N TRP A 391 10.14 -13.18 -10.17
CA TRP A 391 9.94 -14.59 -10.51
C TRP A 391 11.22 -15.20 -11.13
N SER A 392 11.57 -16.42 -10.68
CA SER A 392 12.75 -17.14 -11.19
C SER A 392 12.44 -18.62 -11.43
N MET A 393 12.43 -19.02 -12.72
CA MET A 393 12.30 -20.42 -13.12
C MET A 393 13.48 -21.31 -12.67
N GLU A 394 14.66 -20.73 -12.49
CA GLU A 394 15.82 -21.47 -11.99
C GLU A 394 15.67 -21.81 -10.50
N SER A 395 15.14 -20.86 -9.72
CA SER A 395 14.93 -21.04 -8.29
C SER A 395 13.86 -22.10 -7.98
N ILE A 396 12.79 -22.15 -8.78
CA ILE A 396 11.76 -23.22 -8.58
C ILE A 396 12.32 -24.61 -8.91
N ARG A 397 13.19 -24.74 -9.93
CA ARG A 397 13.89 -25.99 -10.19
C ARG A 397 14.79 -26.40 -9.03
N GLY A 398 15.39 -25.43 -8.33
CA GLY A 398 16.13 -25.65 -7.10
C GLY A 398 15.25 -26.23 -5.98
N CYS A 399 14.05 -25.69 -5.80
CA CYS A 399 13.08 -26.19 -4.83
C CYS A 399 12.58 -27.60 -5.20
N ALA A 400 12.29 -27.88 -6.47
CA ALA A 400 11.94 -29.22 -6.91
C ALA A 400 13.05 -30.24 -6.61
N LYS A 401 14.33 -29.92 -6.90
CA LYS A 401 15.47 -30.76 -6.54
C LYS A 401 15.64 -30.98 -5.02
N PHE A 402 15.31 -29.97 -4.22
CA PHE A 402 15.28 -30.12 -2.78
C PHE A 402 14.23 -31.16 -2.37
N LEU A 403 13.03 -31.09 -2.90
CA LEU A 403 11.96 -32.05 -2.62
C LEU A 403 12.31 -33.46 -3.12
N ASP A 404 12.96 -33.61 -4.29
CA ASP A 404 13.48 -34.91 -4.76
C ASP A 404 14.46 -35.50 -3.73
N ARG A 405 15.30 -34.69 -3.12
CA ARG A 405 16.21 -35.14 -2.05
C ARG A 405 15.45 -35.53 -0.79
N VAL A 406 14.41 -34.78 -0.41
CA VAL A 406 13.54 -35.16 0.71
C VAL A 406 12.87 -36.49 0.45
N TRP A 407 12.32 -36.71 -0.76
CA TRP A 407 11.75 -37.99 -1.15
C TRP A 407 12.75 -39.16 -1.00
N ASN A 408 13.99 -38.95 -1.42
CA ASN A 408 15.03 -39.97 -1.36
C ASN A 408 15.63 -40.21 0.03
N LEU A 409 15.27 -39.45 1.08
CA LEU A 409 15.67 -39.73 2.47
C LEU A 409 15.16 -41.09 2.95
N GLN A 410 14.05 -41.59 2.42
CA GLN A 410 13.54 -42.93 2.71
C GLN A 410 14.58 -44.05 2.46
N ASN A 411 15.52 -43.82 1.51
CA ASN A 411 16.59 -44.78 1.21
C ASN A 411 17.73 -44.79 2.26
N LEU A 412 17.72 -43.79 3.16
CA LEU A 412 18.67 -43.66 4.26
C LEU A 412 18.04 -44.04 5.62
N LEU A 413 16.79 -44.54 5.61
CA LEU A 413 16.02 -44.80 6.80
C LEU A 413 16.62 -45.96 7.57
N VAL A 414 16.81 -45.74 8.88
CA VAL A 414 17.23 -46.76 9.87
C VAL A 414 16.23 -46.82 11.03
N ASP A 415 16.21 -47.89 11.75
CA ASP A 415 15.35 -48.05 12.95
C ASP A 415 15.78 -47.07 14.06
N GLY A 416 14.82 -46.59 14.83
CA GLY A 416 15.01 -45.71 15.99
C GLY A 416 13.72 -44.95 16.32
N GLU A 417 13.23 -45.11 17.54
CA GLU A 417 12.00 -44.49 18.03
C GLU A 417 12.24 -43.17 18.78
N GLU A 418 13.52 -42.86 19.08
CA GLU A 418 13.99 -41.61 19.67
C GLU A 418 15.06 -41.00 18.78
N TYR A 419 15.31 -39.69 18.90
CA TYR A 419 16.38 -39.04 18.14
C TYR A 419 17.74 -39.68 18.49
N SER A 420 18.55 -39.90 17.47
CA SER A 420 19.92 -40.37 17.66
C SER A 420 20.74 -39.31 18.43
N PRO A 421 21.74 -39.75 19.22
CA PRO A 421 22.63 -38.81 19.91
C PRO A 421 23.32 -37.81 18.98
N LYS A 422 23.45 -38.17 17.71
CA LYS A 422 24.01 -37.31 16.63
C LYS A 422 23.11 -36.14 16.30
N PHE A 423 21.80 -36.36 16.19
CA PHE A 423 20.84 -35.38 15.73
C PHE A 423 19.95 -34.83 16.84
N GLU A 424 19.99 -35.32 18.06
CA GLU A 424 19.09 -34.88 19.14
C GLU A 424 19.07 -33.36 19.30
N LYS A 425 20.23 -32.75 19.48
CA LYS A 425 20.31 -31.28 19.62
C LYS A 425 19.86 -30.53 18.38
N GLU A 426 20.22 -31.04 17.20
CA GLU A 426 19.86 -30.40 15.94
C GLU A 426 18.36 -30.49 15.66
N MET A 427 17.71 -31.59 16.00
CA MET A 427 16.25 -31.73 15.91
C MET A 427 15.54 -30.73 16.83
N HIS A 428 15.94 -30.59 18.09
CA HIS A 428 15.35 -29.60 19.00
C HIS A 428 15.57 -28.16 18.54
N ARG A 429 16.74 -27.81 17.97
CA ARG A 429 17.01 -26.50 17.37
C ARG A 429 16.15 -26.26 16.15
N THR A 430 16.01 -27.26 15.29
CA THR A 430 15.19 -27.20 14.08
C THR A 430 13.73 -26.95 14.43
N ILE A 431 13.17 -27.68 15.41
CA ILE A 431 11.79 -27.46 15.87
C ILE A 431 11.62 -26.02 16.35
N LYS A 432 12.49 -25.57 17.25
CA LYS A 432 12.45 -24.20 17.79
C LYS A 432 12.54 -23.15 16.69
N LYS A 433 13.51 -23.29 15.79
CA LYS A 433 13.77 -22.35 14.70
C LYS A 433 12.60 -22.27 13.72
N VAL A 434 12.11 -23.41 13.25
CA VAL A 434 11.00 -23.49 12.31
C VAL A 434 9.71 -22.95 12.92
N SER A 435 9.41 -23.28 14.19
CA SER A 435 8.24 -22.76 14.90
C SER A 435 8.26 -21.24 14.99
N SER A 436 9.38 -20.66 15.43
CA SER A 436 9.55 -19.20 15.49
C SER A 436 9.46 -18.56 14.11
N ASP A 437 10.06 -19.16 13.08
CA ASP A 437 10.04 -18.63 11.71
C ASP A 437 8.62 -18.63 11.12
N ILE A 438 7.80 -19.64 11.41
CA ILE A 438 6.40 -19.69 10.97
C ILE A 438 5.58 -18.60 11.67
N GLU A 439 5.71 -18.42 12.98
CA GLU A 439 5.02 -17.38 13.74
C GLU A 439 5.37 -15.97 13.26
N GLU A 440 6.62 -15.77 12.84
CA GLU A 440 7.13 -14.50 12.35
C GLU A 440 7.00 -14.32 10.82
N MET A 441 6.37 -15.27 10.11
CA MET A 441 6.26 -15.29 8.64
C MET A 441 7.60 -15.27 7.90
N LYS A 442 8.65 -15.84 8.53
CA LYS A 442 10.00 -15.98 7.98
C LYS A 442 10.17 -17.32 7.25
N PHE A 443 9.26 -17.65 6.37
CA PHE A 443 9.22 -18.95 5.70
C PHE A 443 10.49 -19.29 4.93
N ASN A 444 11.16 -18.29 4.33
CA ASN A 444 12.40 -18.48 3.61
C ASN A 444 13.54 -18.99 4.50
N THR A 445 13.59 -18.56 5.76
CA THR A 445 14.58 -19.06 6.71
C THR A 445 14.23 -20.46 7.24
N ALA A 446 12.95 -20.79 7.40
CA ALA A 446 12.50 -22.14 7.69
C ALA A 446 12.89 -23.13 6.58
N VAL A 447 12.64 -22.77 5.31
CA VAL A 447 13.05 -23.61 4.15
C VAL A 447 14.58 -23.80 4.11
N SER A 448 15.35 -22.74 4.37
CA SER A 448 16.82 -22.84 4.47
C SER A 448 17.25 -23.81 5.58
N THR A 449 16.55 -23.80 6.72
CA THR A 449 16.80 -24.72 7.85
C THR A 449 16.54 -26.16 7.43
N PHE A 450 15.45 -26.45 6.73
CA PHE A 450 15.19 -27.78 6.17
C PHE A 450 16.28 -28.23 5.20
N MET A 451 16.73 -27.36 4.31
CA MET A 451 17.80 -27.68 3.34
C MET A 451 19.10 -28.04 4.07
N THR A 452 19.42 -27.34 5.15
CA THR A 452 20.61 -27.63 5.99
C THR A 452 20.47 -29.00 6.65
N LEU A 453 19.37 -29.28 7.30
CA LEU A 453 19.13 -30.57 7.98
C LEU A 453 19.15 -31.74 6.99
N VAL A 454 18.59 -31.59 5.79
CA VAL A 454 18.68 -32.61 4.73
C VAL A 454 20.15 -32.84 4.32
N ASN A 455 20.98 -31.80 4.22
CA ASN A 455 22.41 -31.97 3.93
C ASN A 455 23.11 -32.77 5.03
N ASP A 456 22.77 -32.56 6.30
CA ASP A 456 23.36 -33.29 7.43
C ASP A 456 22.95 -34.76 7.43
N PHE A 457 21.70 -35.10 7.13
CA PHE A 457 21.25 -36.49 6.96
C PHE A 457 22.00 -37.19 5.81
N TYR A 458 22.19 -36.54 4.68
CA TYR A 458 22.98 -37.09 3.58
C TYR A 458 24.46 -37.28 3.92
N LYS A 459 25.03 -36.38 4.70
CA LYS A 459 26.42 -36.47 5.18
C LYS A 459 26.60 -37.64 6.13
N GLU A 460 25.66 -37.87 7.03
CA GLU A 460 25.64 -39.01 7.95
C GLU A 460 25.25 -40.31 7.25
N LYS A 461 24.57 -40.23 6.10
CA LYS A 461 24.01 -41.38 5.35
C LYS A 461 23.01 -42.19 6.14
N ALA A 462 22.33 -41.60 7.11
CA ALA A 462 21.31 -42.22 7.96
C ALA A 462 20.33 -41.15 8.44
N ILE A 463 19.08 -41.55 8.61
CA ILE A 463 18.01 -40.84 9.30
C ILE A 463 17.16 -41.93 9.98
N ASN A 464 16.81 -41.77 11.25
CA ASN A 464 15.94 -42.75 11.91
C ASN A 464 14.45 -42.34 11.81
N LYS A 465 13.56 -43.26 12.23
CA LYS A 465 12.11 -43.08 12.13
C LYS A 465 11.62 -41.86 12.93
N ALA A 466 12.14 -41.61 14.11
CA ALA A 466 11.74 -40.45 14.93
C ALA A 466 12.16 -39.12 14.29
N GLU A 467 13.39 -39.06 13.80
CA GLU A 467 13.92 -37.90 13.08
C GLU A 467 13.14 -37.64 11.81
N PHE A 468 12.86 -38.68 11.02
CA PHE A 468 12.13 -38.56 9.78
C PHE A 468 10.68 -38.12 10.02
N LYS A 469 9.98 -38.71 10.97
CA LYS A 469 8.64 -38.30 11.39
C LYS A 469 8.58 -36.82 11.73
N THR A 470 9.45 -36.34 12.61
CA THR A 470 9.48 -34.93 13.03
C THR A 470 9.83 -34.01 11.88
N PHE A 471 10.79 -34.38 11.03
CA PHE A 471 11.12 -33.62 9.83
C PHE A 471 9.91 -33.47 8.90
N LEU A 472 9.17 -34.56 8.65
CA LEU A 472 7.97 -34.55 7.83
C LEU A 472 6.86 -33.67 8.45
N GLN A 473 6.67 -33.75 9.79
CA GLN A 473 5.71 -32.89 10.49
C GLN A 473 6.03 -31.39 10.31
N LEU A 474 7.30 -31.02 10.47
CA LEU A 474 7.74 -29.62 10.31
C LEU A 474 7.62 -29.13 8.87
N LEU A 475 7.88 -30.00 7.88
CA LEU A 475 7.81 -29.68 6.46
C LEU A 475 6.38 -29.73 5.90
N ASN A 476 5.44 -30.40 6.58
CA ASN A 476 4.08 -30.61 6.09
C ASN A 476 3.35 -29.31 5.68
N PRO A 477 3.40 -28.19 6.44
CA PRO A 477 2.79 -26.94 6.01
C PRO A 477 3.34 -26.38 4.69
N PHE A 478 4.57 -26.73 4.33
CA PHE A 478 5.26 -26.27 3.11
C PHE A 478 5.02 -27.20 1.92
N ALA A 479 5.06 -28.51 2.13
CA ALA A 479 4.95 -29.56 1.12
C ALA A 479 3.99 -30.68 1.57
N PRO A 480 2.69 -30.39 1.68
CA PRO A 480 1.72 -31.30 2.31
C PRO A 480 1.56 -32.63 1.59
N HIS A 481 1.57 -32.66 0.25
CA HIS A 481 1.31 -33.88 -0.49
C HIS A 481 2.45 -34.90 -0.33
N MET A 482 3.69 -34.46 -0.51
CA MET A 482 4.86 -35.34 -0.38
C MET A 482 5.05 -35.85 1.04
N THR A 483 4.86 -35.00 2.03
CA THR A 483 5.07 -35.37 3.42
C THR A 483 4.00 -36.35 3.92
N GLU A 484 2.73 -36.18 3.52
CA GLU A 484 1.66 -37.12 3.81
C GLU A 484 1.92 -38.47 3.15
N GLU A 485 2.34 -38.50 1.88
CA GLU A 485 2.67 -39.74 1.17
C GLU A 485 3.81 -40.50 1.87
N LEU A 486 4.90 -39.82 2.20
CA LEU A 486 6.03 -40.44 2.91
C LEU A 486 5.65 -40.93 4.34
N TRP A 487 4.81 -40.15 5.03
CA TRP A 487 4.32 -40.52 6.33
C TRP A 487 3.49 -41.81 6.30
N GLN A 488 2.55 -41.93 5.39
CA GLN A 488 1.63 -43.04 5.30
C GLN A 488 2.29 -44.30 4.70
N THR A 489 3.04 -44.12 3.61
CA THR A 489 3.58 -45.26 2.85
C THR A 489 4.90 -45.78 3.37
N VAL A 490 5.75 -44.94 3.95
CA VAL A 490 7.10 -45.32 4.43
C VAL A 490 7.12 -45.53 5.93
N LEU A 491 6.49 -44.65 6.71
CA LEU A 491 6.48 -44.75 8.17
C LEU A 491 5.23 -45.43 8.72
N GLY A 492 4.25 -45.75 7.88
CA GLY A 492 3.04 -46.49 8.27
C GLY A 492 2.04 -45.66 9.09
N GLY A 493 2.04 -44.34 8.92
CA GLY A 493 1.10 -43.45 9.58
C GLY A 493 -0.36 -43.74 9.23
N THR A 494 -1.25 -43.73 10.20
CA THR A 494 -2.68 -44.03 10.03
C THR A 494 -3.54 -42.76 10.08
N GLU A 495 -3.03 -41.68 10.65
CA GLU A 495 -3.64 -40.36 10.70
C GLU A 495 -2.86 -39.39 9.79
N MET A 496 -3.50 -38.34 9.33
CA MET A 496 -2.80 -37.31 8.54
C MET A 496 -1.86 -36.51 9.44
N LEU A 497 -0.67 -36.19 8.94
CA LEU A 497 0.29 -35.30 9.62
C LEU A 497 -0.34 -33.95 10.00
N ALA A 498 -1.21 -33.43 9.12
CA ALA A 498 -1.90 -32.16 9.34
C ALA A 498 -2.77 -32.12 10.61
N TYR A 499 -3.20 -33.28 11.14
CA TYR A 499 -3.99 -33.38 12.38
C TYR A 499 -3.18 -33.75 13.59
N MET A 500 -1.89 -34.05 13.43
CA MET A 500 -1.00 -34.37 14.55
C MET A 500 -0.62 -33.08 15.28
N GLU A 501 -0.35 -33.23 16.60
CA GLU A 501 0.19 -32.13 17.39
C GLU A 501 1.56 -31.69 16.85
N TRP A 502 1.77 -30.35 16.87
CA TRP A 502 3.04 -29.77 16.45
C TRP A 502 4.19 -30.24 17.35
N PRO A 503 5.37 -30.60 16.80
CA PRO A 503 6.48 -31.08 17.58
C PRO A 503 6.95 -30.07 18.63
N THR A 504 7.23 -30.54 19.82
CA THR A 504 7.79 -29.73 20.92
C THR A 504 9.31 -29.89 21.02
N TYR A 505 9.97 -28.91 21.60
CA TYR A 505 11.41 -28.96 21.83
C TYR A 505 11.75 -28.74 23.29
N ASP A 506 12.90 -29.28 23.70
CA ASP A 506 13.50 -29.07 25.01
C ASP A 506 14.52 -27.92 24.88
N GLU A 507 14.32 -26.83 25.63
CA GLU A 507 15.16 -25.64 25.58
C GLU A 507 16.63 -25.96 25.93
N GLU A 508 16.89 -26.83 26.92
CA GLU A 508 18.24 -27.19 27.32
C GLU A 508 18.99 -27.91 26.21
N LYS A 509 18.28 -28.74 25.43
CA LYS A 509 18.83 -29.45 24.27
C LYS A 509 19.06 -28.58 23.05
N THR A 510 18.55 -27.34 23.04
CA THR A 510 18.81 -26.37 21.93
C THR A 510 20.16 -25.68 22.07
N ILE A 511 20.81 -25.76 23.23
CA ILE A 511 22.09 -25.09 23.48
C ILE A 511 23.19 -25.79 22.68
N ALA A 512 23.90 -25.00 21.87
CA ALA A 512 25.04 -25.52 21.12
C ALA A 512 26.23 -25.74 22.06
N ASP A 513 26.88 -26.86 21.93
CA ASP A 513 28.17 -27.07 22.62
C ASP A 513 29.30 -26.33 21.94
N GLU A 514 29.19 -26.17 20.64
CA GLU A 514 30.18 -25.55 19.79
C GLU A 514 29.55 -24.50 18.84
N ILE A 515 30.31 -23.49 18.54
CA ILE A 515 29.93 -22.44 17.57
C ILE A 515 31.03 -22.24 16.55
N THR A 516 30.67 -21.81 15.35
CA THR A 516 31.61 -21.38 14.33
C THR A 516 31.90 -19.88 14.52
N LEU A 517 33.14 -19.58 14.93
CA LEU A 517 33.62 -18.23 15.16
C LEU A 517 34.27 -17.67 13.87
N PRO A 518 33.75 -16.60 13.27
CA PRO A 518 34.40 -15.95 12.14
C PRO A 518 35.61 -15.14 12.58
N ILE A 519 36.72 -15.29 11.85
CA ILE A 519 37.96 -14.53 12.02
C ILE A 519 38.04 -13.48 10.91
N GLN A 520 38.19 -12.24 11.30
CA GLN A 520 38.31 -11.12 10.38
C GLN A 520 39.66 -10.42 10.49
N PHE A 521 40.15 -9.86 9.36
CA PHE A 521 41.25 -8.89 9.32
C PHE A 521 40.68 -7.56 8.86
N ASN A 522 40.82 -6.51 9.69
CA ASN A 522 40.27 -5.18 9.39
C ASN A 522 38.81 -5.22 8.94
N GLY A 523 37.98 -6.06 9.59
CA GLY A 523 36.55 -6.24 9.28
C GLY A 523 36.23 -7.17 8.10
N LYS A 524 37.22 -7.76 7.42
CA LYS A 524 37.00 -8.68 6.29
C LYS A 524 37.23 -10.12 6.71
N LEU A 525 36.28 -11.02 6.47
CA LEU A 525 36.36 -12.45 6.79
C LEU A 525 37.61 -13.09 6.14
N LYS A 526 38.36 -13.87 6.94
CA LYS A 526 39.60 -14.56 6.51
C LYS A 526 39.57 -16.07 6.78
N ALA A 527 38.97 -16.49 7.86
CA ALA A 527 38.82 -17.89 8.25
C ALA A 527 37.64 -18.06 9.21
N THR A 528 37.29 -19.30 9.50
CA THR A 528 36.36 -19.68 10.56
C THR A 528 36.97 -20.80 11.38
N ILE A 529 36.72 -20.81 12.68
CA ILE A 529 37.08 -21.91 13.60
C ILE A 529 35.88 -22.34 14.40
N THR A 530 35.90 -23.60 14.87
CA THR A 530 34.92 -24.10 15.79
C THR A 530 35.46 -23.99 17.22
N ILE A 531 34.68 -23.37 18.10
CA ILE A 531 35.00 -23.21 19.52
C ILE A 531 33.84 -23.70 20.39
N SER A 532 34.13 -24.16 21.60
CA SER A 532 33.07 -24.45 22.58
C SER A 532 32.50 -23.14 23.16
N LEU A 533 31.20 -23.15 23.54
CA LEU A 533 30.53 -21.94 24.08
C LEU A 533 31.21 -21.40 25.35
N ASP A 534 31.79 -22.33 26.17
CA ASP A 534 32.45 -21.98 27.43
C ASP A 534 33.98 -21.98 27.30
N GLU A 535 34.51 -21.98 26.07
CA GLU A 535 35.95 -21.97 25.84
C GLU A 535 36.61 -20.71 26.36
N ALA A 536 37.71 -20.87 27.08
CA ALA A 536 38.49 -19.76 27.62
C ALA A 536 39.07 -18.90 26.49
N GLU A 537 39.09 -17.58 26.68
CA GLU A 537 39.53 -16.60 25.67
C GLU A 537 40.96 -16.90 25.18
N GLU A 538 41.87 -17.33 26.08
CA GLU A 538 43.23 -17.72 25.73
C GLU A 538 43.27 -18.89 24.75
N SER A 539 42.45 -19.93 24.97
CA SER A 539 42.33 -21.08 24.07
C SER A 539 41.76 -20.67 22.71
N VAL A 540 40.72 -19.82 22.72
CA VAL A 540 40.14 -19.25 21.47
C VAL A 540 41.20 -18.49 20.68
N LYS A 541 42.01 -17.67 21.36
CA LYS A 541 43.08 -16.89 20.75
C LYS A 541 44.14 -17.80 20.12
N GLU A 542 44.57 -18.85 20.79
CA GLU A 542 45.53 -19.84 20.25
C GLU A 542 44.98 -20.52 19.00
N LYS A 543 43.71 -20.95 19.01
CA LYS A 543 43.04 -21.55 17.86
C LYS A 543 42.94 -20.59 16.69
N VAL A 544 42.61 -19.33 16.98
CA VAL A 544 42.55 -18.26 15.95
C VAL A 544 43.91 -18.05 15.30
N HIS A 545 44.96 -17.87 16.10
CA HIS A 545 46.32 -17.65 15.58
C HIS A 545 46.80 -18.82 14.74
N LYS A 546 46.52 -20.05 15.19
CA LYS A 546 46.84 -21.26 14.43
C LYS A 546 46.10 -21.34 13.10
N ALA A 547 44.84 -20.96 13.06
CA ALA A 547 43.99 -21.02 11.86
C ALA A 547 44.34 -19.98 10.79
N VAL A 548 45.03 -18.90 11.17
CA VAL A 548 45.39 -17.82 10.23
C VAL A 548 46.88 -17.50 10.21
N SER A 549 47.70 -18.42 10.72
CA SER A 549 49.17 -18.24 10.81
C SER A 549 49.81 -17.86 9.47
N ASP A 550 49.43 -18.58 8.41
CA ASP A 550 49.85 -18.35 7.02
C ASP A 550 49.45 -16.95 6.48
N LYS A 551 48.39 -16.40 6.98
CA LYS A 551 47.86 -15.10 6.54
C LYS A 551 48.39 -13.93 7.38
N LEU A 552 49.15 -14.22 8.43
CA LEU A 552 49.77 -13.25 9.33
C LEU A 552 51.27 -13.08 9.13
N GLU A 553 51.91 -13.95 8.32
CA GLU A 553 53.39 -13.98 8.15
C GLU A 553 54.01 -12.64 7.78
N ASP A 554 53.35 -11.83 6.94
CA ASP A 554 53.82 -10.53 6.49
C ASP A 554 53.10 -9.33 7.15
N LYS A 555 52.41 -9.53 8.28
CA LYS A 555 51.55 -8.52 8.89
C LYS A 555 51.92 -8.25 10.32
N THR A 556 51.86 -6.98 10.71
CA THR A 556 51.99 -6.57 12.09
C THR A 556 50.62 -6.46 12.74
N ILE A 557 50.37 -7.20 13.79
CA ILE A 557 49.13 -7.11 14.57
C ILE A 557 49.19 -5.83 15.40
N ILE A 558 48.20 -4.94 15.21
CA ILE A 558 48.02 -3.71 15.96
C ILE A 558 47.12 -3.94 17.16
N LYS A 559 46.02 -4.66 16.96
CA LYS A 559 45.00 -4.90 18.00
C LYS A 559 44.19 -6.15 17.66
N GLU A 560 43.81 -6.87 18.70
CA GLU A 560 42.86 -7.99 18.61
C GLU A 560 41.59 -7.63 19.37
N ILE A 561 40.44 -7.97 18.78
CA ILE A 561 39.12 -7.69 19.35
C ILE A 561 38.33 -9.00 19.30
N TYR A 562 38.11 -9.59 20.45
CA TYR A 562 37.24 -10.75 20.60
C TYR A 562 35.91 -10.33 21.18
N VAL A 563 34.83 -10.54 20.42
CA VAL A 563 33.47 -10.45 20.94
C VAL A 563 33.02 -11.88 21.22
N LYS A 564 32.89 -12.23 22.49
CA LYS A 564 32.65 -13.59 22.97
C LYS A 564 31.54 -14.27 22.13
N ASN A 565 31.86 -15.43 21.58
CA ASN A 565 30.95 -16.28 20.80
C ASN A 565 30.34 -15.63 19.54
N LYS A 566 30.86 -14.51 19.07
CA LYS A 566 30.34 -13.81 17.88
C LYS A 566 31.39 -13.62 16.79
N ILE A 567 32.55 -13.05 17.13
CA ILE A 567 33.55 -12.67 16.12
C ILE A 567 34.91 -12.47 16.75
N TYR A 568 35.98 -12.79 16.02
CA TYR A 568 37.35 -12.42 16.34
C TYR A 568 37.93 -11.55 15.21
N ASN A 569 38.23 -10.30 15.50
CA ASN A 569 38.79 -9.38 14.53
C ASN A 569 40.22 -8.99 14.86
N ILE A 570 41.14 -9.22 13.94
CA ILE A 570 42.56 -8.86 14.06
C ILE A 570 42.77 -7.61 13.22
N VAL A 571 43.17 -6.52 13.86
CA VAL A 571 43.59 -5.29 13.17
C VAL A 571 45.06 -5.42 12.80
N VAL A 572 45.34 -5.47 11.52
CA VAL A 572 46.70 -5.64 10.96
C VAL A 572 47.11 -4.45 10.10
N LYS A 573 48.43 -4.22 10.06
CA LYS A 573 49.09 -3.26 9.16
C LYS A 573 50.00 -4.01 8.20
#